data_db482e42abf1493df4346436809d72a5
#
_entry.id   db482e42abf1493df4346436809d72a5
#
_cell.length_a   1.000
_cell.length_b   1.000
_cell.length_c   1.000
_cell.angle_alpha   90.00
_cell.angle_beta   90.00
_cell.angle_gamma   90.00
#
_symmetry.space_group_name_H-M   'P 1'
#
loop_
_entity.id
_entity.type
_entity.pdbx_description
1 polymer ?
#
loop_
_entity_poly.entity_id
_entity_poly.type
_entity_poly.pdbx_seq_one_letter_code
_entity_poly.pdbx_strand_id
1 'polypeptide(L)'
;EGRDFGRYVEFLHNQVRELCTNYGKLDLLWFDFSYENENAVMRGEAWRATELVNMVRQLQPDVIIDNRLEVSGEGFGSLWECNPTPYHGDFVSPEQIIPPAGIQDKQGRDMVWEACITMNNHWGYCAEDRFFKPAPMLIKKLVECVSKGGNLLLNVGPDAKGNIPPQSLEILGEIGAWMKRNGESIYGCGKAGMEKPDNGRITRKGNKLYYHLFESSVGPMPLMGLQREKVSRARYLATGAEVSLAGDWTSANYPDVVFANLGPDPVLPDPVDTVLEITLKE
;
A
#
# COMPACT_ATOMS: atom_id res chain seq x y z
N GLU A 1 18.34 -25.10 -29.56
CA GLU A 1 19.20 -24.71 -30.69
C GLU A 1 18.79 -23.35 -31.23
N GLY A 2 19.74 -22.41 -31.33
CA GLY A 2 19.57 -21.14 -32.03
C GLY A 2 18.90 -19.99 -31.28
N ARG A 3 18.66 -20.06 -29.99
CA ARG A 3 18.17 -18.94 -29.21
C ARG A 3 19.32 -18.01 -28.83
N ASP A 4 19.26 -16.77 -29.27
CA ASP A 4 20.22 -15.71 -28.93
C ASP A 4 19.59 -14.79 -27.87
N PHE A 5 20.03 -14.95 -26.65
CA PHE A 5 19.52 -14.16 -25.52
C PHE A 5 19.91 -12.67 -25.66
N GLY A 6 21.08 -12.37 -26.24
CA GLY A 6 21.51 -10.99 -26.51
C GLY A 6 20.52 -10.24 -27.42
N ARG A 7 20.02 -10.91 -28.48
CA ARG A 7 18.96 -10.34 -29.35
C ARG A 7 17.66 -10.09 -28.61
N TYR A 8 17.31 -10.97 -27.67
CA TYR A 8 16.12 -10.77 -26.85
C TYR A 8 16.26 -9.54 -25.93
N VAL A 9 17.43 -9.38 -25.29
CA VAL A 9 17.71 -8.21 -24.45
C VAL A 9 17.66 -6.91 -25.28
N GLU A 10 18.25 -6.90 -26.48
CA GLU A 10 18.14 -5.76 -27.40
C GLU A 10 16.69 -5.44 -27.78
N PHE A 11 15.90 -6.47 -28.07
CA PHE A 11 14.48 -6.30 -28.37
C PHE A 11 13.73 -5.69 -27.17
N LEU A 12 13.96 -6.20 -25.95
CA LEU A 12 13.40 -5.64 -24.71
C LEU A 12 13.77 -4.16 -24.53
N HIS A 13 15.05 -3.80 -24.68
CA HIS A 13 15.51 -2.42 -24.55
C HIS A 13 14.83 -1.51 -25.58
N ASN A 14 14.64 -1.98 -26.81
CA ASN A 14 13.97 -1.20 -27.86
C ASN A 14 12.48 -1.01 -27.55
N GLN A 15 11.79 -2.01 -27.00
CA GLN A 15 10.39 -1.87 -26.55
C GLN A 15 10.28 -0.83 -25.42
N VAL A 16 11.15 -0.90 -24.42
CA VAL A 16 11.17 0.09 -23.34
C VAL A 16 11.48 1.48 -23.86
N ARG A 17 12.42 1.63 -24.81
CA ARG A 17 12.69 2.90 -25.47
C ARG A 17 11.44 3.44 -26.18
N GLU A 18 10.73 2.60 -26.91
CA GLU A 18 9.48 2.96 -27.59
C GLU A 18 8.45 3.49 -26.59
N LEU A 19 8.24 2.79 -25.47
CA LEU A 19 7.34 3.23 -24.40
C LEU A 19 7.74 4.60 -23.83
N CYS A 20 9.05 4.82 -23.62
CA CYS A 20 9.56 6.06 -23.07
C CYS A 20 9.52 7.25 -24.05
N THR A 21 9.35 7.01 -25.36
CA THR A 21 9.44 8.09 -26.39
C THR A 21 8.12 8.38 -27.08
N ASN A 22 7.25 7.38 -27.29
CA ASN A 22 6.12 7.51 -28.19
C ASN A 22 4.77 7.77 -27.51
N TYR A 23 4.67 7.63 -26.18
CA TYR A 23 3.40 7.66 -25.44
C TYR A 23 3.30 8.79 -24.42
N GLY A 24 4.25 9.75 -24.45
CA GLY A 24 4.27 10.89 -23.54
C GLY A 24 4.95 10.59 -22.21
N LYS A 25 4.59 11.35 -21.18
CA LYS A 25 5.15 11.19 -19.83
C LYS A 25 4.69 9.87 -19.22
N LEU A 26 5.63 9.12 -18.67
CA LEU A 26 5.38 7.95 -17.83
C LEU A 26 5.58 8.32 -16.36
N ASP A 27 4.66 7.93 -15.51
CA ASP A 27 4.77 8.15 -14.07
C ASP A 27 5.46 6.98 -13.37
N LEU A 28 5.24 5.74 -13.85
CA LEU A 28 5.83 4.53 -13.28
C LEU A 28 6.11 3.50 -14.37
N LEU A 29 7.27 2.82 -14.27
CA LEU A 29 7.60 1.61 -15.00
C LEU A 29 7.79 0.46 -14.01
N TRP A 30 7.06 -0.62 -14.23
CA TRP A 30 7.08 -1.83 -13.44
C TRP A 30 7.66 -2.97 -14.24
N PHE A 31 8.90 -3.39 -13.90
CA PHE A 31 9.59 -4.53 -14.51
C PHE A 31 9.24 -5.81 -13.76
N ASP A 32 9.40 -6.95 -14.44
CA ASP A 32 9.14 -8.26 -13.82
C ASP A 32 10.01 -9.37 -14.46
N PHE A 33 9.97 -10.57 -13.85
CA PHE A 33 10.65 -11.77 -14.34
C PHE A 33 12.17 -11.79 -14.16
N SER A 34 12.72 -11.15 -13.15
CA SER A 34 14.07 -11.49 -12.70
C SER A 34 14.03 -12.69 -11.77
N TYR A 35 14.93 -13.66 -11.98
CA TYR A 35 15.03 -14.86 -11.16
C TYR A 35 16.43 -15.44 -11.20
N GLU A 36 16.73 -16.29 -10.23
CA GLU A 36 17.94 -17.09 -10.16
C GLU A 36 17.58 -18.52 -9.76
N ASN A 37 18.10 -19.49 -10.48
CA ASN A 37 18.00 -20.90 -10.16
C ASN A 37 19.29 -21.62 -10.56
N GLU A 38 19.36 -22.93 -10.32
CA GLU A 38 20.54 -23.77 -10.62
C GLU A 38 20.97 -23.76 -12.10
N ASN A 39 20.06 -23.40 -13.03
CA ASN A 39 20.30 -23.46 -14.47
C ASN A 39 20.48 -22.07 -15.10
N ALA A 40 20.07 -20.98 -14.46
CA ALA A 40 20.13 -19.66 -15.04
C ALA A 40 20.11 -18.56 -13.98
N VAL A 41 20.85 -17.49 -14.27
CA VAL A 41 20.79 -16.20 -13.58
C VAL A 41 20.22 -15.17 -14.54
N MET A 42 18.98 -14.71 -14.26
CA MET A 42 18.23 -13.81 -15.11
C MET A 42 17.83 -12.58 -14.26
N ARG A 43 18.84 -11.80 -13.85
CA ARG A 43 18.68 -10.59 -13.04
C ARG A 43 19.83 -9.62 -13.30
N GLY A 44 19.64 -8.36 -12.93
CA GLY A 44 20.69 -7.34 -12.98
C GLY A 44 21.37 -7.26 -14.35
N GLU A 45 22.65 -7.55 -14.40
CA GLU A 45 23.45 -7.42 -15.60
C GLU A 45 23.08 -8.44 -16.71
N ALA A 46 22.40 -9.53 -16.39
CA ALA A 46 21.87 -10.42 -17.44
C ALA A 46 20.85 -9.70 -18.35
N TRP A 47 20.12 -8.72 -17.81
CA TRP A 47 19.23 -7.83 -18.55
C TRP A 47 19.93 -6.60 -19.12
N ARG A 48 21.24 -6.41 -18.88
CA ARG A 48 21.96 -5.16 -19.08
C ARG A 48 21.23 -4.00 -18.37
N ALA A 49 20.83 -4.26 -17.11
CA ALA A 49 19.88 -3.43 -16.38
C ALA A 49 20.42 -2.02 -16.10
N THR A 50 21.74 -1.86 -15.85
CA THR A 50 22.38 -0.55 -15.71
C THR A 50 22.17 0.31 -16.96
N GLU A 51 22.40 -0.26 -18.15
CA GLU A 51 22.20 0.43 -19.44
C GLU A 51 20.73 0.76 -19.66
N LEU A 52 19.82 -0.20 -19.37
CA LEU A 52 18.38 -0.04 -19.51
C LEU A 52 17.87 1.11 -18.64
N VAL A 53 18.18 1.12 -17.35
CA VAL A 53 17.73 2.15 -16.40
C VAL A 53 18.32 3.52 -16.75
N ASN A 54 19.60 3.59 -17.13
CA ASN A 54 20.20 4.85 -17.57
C ASN A 54 19.50 5.44 -18.79
N MET A 55 19.12 4.59 -19.76
CA MET A 55 18.32 5.00 -20.90
C MET A 55 16.94 5.53 -20.47
N VAL A 56 16.26 4.81 -19.59
CA VAL A 56 14.94 5.21 -19.07
C VAL A 56 15.05 6.57 -18.37
N ARG A 57 16.01 6.77 -17.46
CA ARG A 57 16.22 8.02 -16.73
C ARG A 57 16.57 9.21 -17.66
N GLN A 58 17.26 8.97 -18.78
CA GLN A 58 17.52 10.00 -19.78
C GLN A 58 16.26 10.41 -20.52
N LEU A 59 15.39 9.47 -20.87
CA LEU A 59 14.16 9.71 -21.63
C LEU A 59 13.00 10.18 -20.74
N GLN A 60 12.93 9.70 -19.51
CA GLN A 60 11.87 9.94 -18.52
C GLN A 60 12.52 10.19 -17.14
N PRO A 61 13.06 11.38 -16.87
CA PRO A 61 13.87 11.64 -15.67
C PRO A 61 13.09 11.48 -14.35
N ASP A 62 11.77 11.69 -14.37
CA ASP A 62 10.89 11.64 -13.19
C ASP A 62 10.15 10.30 -13.00
N VAL A 63 10.37 9.32 -13.89
CA VAL A 63 9.67 8.03 -13.82
C VAL A 63 10.10 7.24 -12.58
N ILE A 64 9.13 6.67 -11.89
CA ILE A 64 9.37 5.76 -10.75
C ILE A 64 9.58 4.35 -11.29
N ILE A 65 10.61 3.63 -10.81
CA ILE A 65 10.96 2.28 -11.25
C ILE A 65 10.95 1.36 -10.02
N ASP A 66 10.35 0.17 -10.16
CA ASP A 66 10.39 -0.88 -9.14
C ASP A 66 11.78 -1.53 -9.04
N ASN A 67 11.96 -2.46 -8.08
CA ASN A 67 13.23 -3.14 -7.84
C ASN A 67 13.39 -4.48 -8.57
N ARG A 68 12.47 -4.86 -9.45
CA ARG A 68 12.41 -6.22 -9.99
C ARG A 68 13.35 -6.53 -11.15
N LEU A 69 14.16 -5.58 -11.58
CA LEU A 69 15.28 -5.86 -12.49
C LEU A 69 16.40 -6.68 -11.79
N GLU A 70 16.48 -6.66 -10.46
CA GLU A 70 17.48 -7.39 -9.69
C GLU A 70 16.97 -8.76 -9.23
N VAL A 71 15.79 -8.81 -8.63
CA VAL A 71 15.25 -10.02 -8.01
C VAL A 71 13.83 -10.31 -8.48
N SER A 72 13.42 -11.57 -8.44
CA SER A 72 12.04 -11.99 -8.67
C SER A 72 11.18 -11.70 -7.43
N GLY A 73 9.86 -11.77 -7.58
CA GLY A 73 8.73 -11.62 -6.66
C GLY A 73 8.94 -11.27 -5.18
N GLU A 74 9.94 -11.81 -4.53
CA GLU A 74 10.25 -11.55 -3.12
C GLU A 74 11.21 -10.38 -2.88
N GLY A 75 11.45 -9.58 -3.86
CA GLY A 75 12.41 -8.51 -4.08
C GLY A 75 12.78 -7.54 -2.97
N PHE A 76 13.04 -7.98 -1.75
CA PHE A 76 13.51 -7.12 -0.67
C PHE A 76 15.01 -6.85 -0.72
N GLY A 77 15.79 -7.82 -1.25
CA GLY A 77 17.23 -7.86 -1.03
C GLY A 77 18.01 -6.74 -1.68
N SER A 78 17.60 -6.31 -2.88
CA SER A 78 18.38 -5.38 -3.69
C SER A 78 18.50 -3.98 -3.08
N LEU A 79 17.42 -3.46 -2.48
CA LEU A 79 17.41 -2.13 -1.87
C LEU A 79 18.05 -2.09 -0.47
N TRP A 80 18.38 -3.24 0.11
CA TRP A 80 19.08 -3.32 1.40
C TRP A 80 20.58 -3.10 1.31
N GLU A 81 21.14 -3.08 0.10
CA GLU A 81 22.57 -2.84 -0.11
C GLU A 81 22.97 -1.40 0.23
N CYS A 82 24.17 -1.22 0.80
CA CYS A 82 24.66 0.11 1.19
C CYS A 82 25.02 1.00 -0.01
N ASN A 83 25.32 0.39 -1.16
CA ASN A 83 25.62 1.05 -2.42
C ASN A 83 24.75 0.44 -3.52
N PRO A 84 23.46 0.81 -3.60
CA PRO A 84 22.57 0.27 -4.60
C PRO A 84 23.03 0.68 -6.01
N THR A 85 22.92 -0.24 -6.94
CA THR A 85 23.11 0.05 -8.36
C THR A 85 21.88 0.82 -8.89
N PRO A 86 22.00 1.53 -10.04
CA PRO A 86 20.85 2.24 -10.62
C PRO A 86 19.62 1.38 -10.85
N TYR A 87 19.79 0.09 -11.19
CA TYR A 87 18.69 -0.84 -11.45
C TYR A 87 18.02 -1.41 -10.19
N HIS A 88 18.45 -1.05 -9.00
CA HIS A 88 17.73 -1.42 -7.77
C HIS A 88 16.36 -0.73 -7.65
N GLY A 89 16.11 0.31 -8.47
CA GLY A 89 14.83 1.00 -8.51
C GLY A 89 14.63 2.00 -7.38
N ASP A 90 13.39 2.50 -7.27
CA ASP A 90 12.99 3.54 -6.33
C ASP A 90 12.15 2.98 -5.17
N PHE A 91 11.55 1.80 -5.33
CA PHE A 91 10.71 1.16 -4.32
C PHE A 91 10.77 -0.35 -4.38
N VAL A 92 10.42 -0.98 -3.24
CA VAL A 92 10.33 -2.44 -3.09
C VAL A 92 8.93 -2.92 -3.38
N SER A 93 8.77 -4.01 -4.14
CA SER A 93 7.46 -4.57 -4.50
C SER A 93 7.23 -5.99 -3.94
N PRO A 94 6.88 -6.13 -2.63
CA PRO A 94 6.52 -7.44 -2.06
C PRO A 94 5.26 -7.99 -2.73
N GLU A 95 5.29 -9.30 -3.02
CA GLU A 95 4.25 -9.98 -3.77
C GLU A 95 3.41 -10.88 -2.87
N GLN A 96 2.08 -10.71 -2.93
CA GLN A 96 1.07 -11.48 -2.15
C GLN A 96 1.28 -11.45 -0.63
N ILE A 97 2.06 -10.49 -0.13
CA ILE A 97 2.32 -10.30 1.29
C ILE A 97 2.33 -8.81 1.64
N ILE A 98 1.85 -8.47 2.83
CA ILE A 98 2.05 -7.16 3.45
C ILE A 98 3.10 -7.32 4.55
N PRO A 99 4.25 -6.66 4.46
CA PRO A 99 5.32 -6.78 5.45
C PRO A 99 4.81 -6.51 6.88
N PRO A 100 5.15 -7.34 7.88
CA PRO A 100 4.61 -7.22 9.24
C PRO A 100 4.81 -5.84 9.89
N ALA A 101 5.97 -5.20 9.68
CA ALA A 101 6.33 -3.90 10.25
C ALA A 101 6.67 -2.82 9.21
N GLY A 102 6.33 -3.04 7.93
CA GLY A 102 6.87 -2.27 6.81
C GLY A 102 8.25 -2.79 6.41
N ILE A 103 8.98 -2.05 5.58
CA ILE A 103 10.30 -2.43 5.08
C ILE A 103 11.32 -1.38 5.50
N GLN A 104 12.46 -1.83 6.02
CA GLN A 104 13.60 -0.99 6.37
C GLN A 104 14.87 -1.53 5.72
N ASP A 105 15.81 -0.63 5.40
CA ASP A 105 17.14 -1.02 4.95
C ASP A 105 18.01 -1.53 6.11
N LYS A 106 19.23 -1.94 5.82
CA LYS A 106 20.22 -2.44 6.83
C LYS A 106 20.61 -1.39 7.87
N GLN A 107 20.36 -0.10 7.60
CA GLN A 107 20.60 1.01 8.52
C GLN A 107 19.34 1.38 9.33
N GLY A 108 18.23 0.65 9.17
CA GLY A 108 16.95 0.92 9.85
C GLY A 108 16.16 2.10 9.27
N ARG A 109 16.48 2.58 8.07
CA ARG A 109 15.72 3.62 7.38
C ARG A 109 14.51 3.02 6.68
N ASP A 110 13.36 3.66 6.81
CA ASP A 110 12.14 3.22 6.12
C ASP A 110 12.31 3.30 4.61
N MET A 111 11.97 2.20 3.95
CA MET A 111 11.96 2.08 2.49
C MET A 111 10.57 2.36 1.94
N VAL A 112 10.50 2.94 0.74
CA VAL A 112 9.24 3.02 -0.02
C VAL A 112 8.92 1.62 -0.55
N TRP A 113 7.67 1.19 -0.40
CA TRP A 113 7.23 -0.11 -0.88
C TRP A 113 5.78 -0.12 -1.34
N GLU A 114 5.46 -1.07 -2.22
CA GLU A 114 4.12 -1.29 -2.76
C GLU A 114 3.84 -2.79 -2.82
N ALA A 115 2.91 -3.28 -1.99
CA ALA A 115 2.49 -4.67 -2.04
C ALA A 115 1.60 -4.90 -3.27
N CYS A 116 1.98 -5.82 -4.16
CA CYS A 116 1.12 -6.25 -5.25
C CYS A 116 0.33 -7.51 -4.85
N ILE A 117 -1.01 -7.39 -4.90
CA ILE A 117 -1.95 -8.42 -4.43
C ILE A 117 -3.03 -8.63 -5.47
N THR A 118 -3.36 -9.89 -5.75
CA THR A 118 -4.48 -10.26 -6.63
C THR A 118 -5.82 -10.15 -5.89
N MET A 119 -6.90 -9.84 -6.62
CA MET A 119 -8.26 -9.91 -6.07
C MET A 119 -8.72 -11.35 -5.84
N ASN A 120 -8.23 -12.29 -6.64
CA ASN A 120 -8.48 -13.73 -6.53
C ASN A 120 -7.16 -14.51 -6.36
N ASN A 121 -7.06 -15.75 -6.81
CA ASN A 121 -5.85 -16.56 -6.69
C ASN A 121 -4.93 -16.49 -7.94
N HIS A 122 -5.30 -15.71 -8.96
CA HIS A 122 -4.57 -15.63 -10.23
C HIS A 122 -4.24 -14.19 -10.61
N TRP A 123 -3.07 -13.98 -11.22
CA TRP A 123 -2.69 -12.68 -11.79
C TRP A 123 -3.47 -12.36 -13.05
N GLY A 124 -3.53 -13.32 -13.97
CA GLY A 124 -4.32 -13.21 -15.20
C GLY A 124 -5.75 -13.73 -15.01
N TYR A 125 -6.53 -13.63 -16.08
CA TYR A 125 -7.90 -14.17 -16.13
C TYR A 125 -7.91 -15.69 -15.98
N CYS A 126 -8.71 -16.19 -15.06
CA CYS A 126 -9.00 -17.62 -14.91
C CYS A 126 -10.51 -17.80 -14.70
N ALA A 127 -11.18 -18.40 -15.68
CA ALA A 127 -12.63 -18.57 -15.65
C ALA A 127 -13.13 -19.46 -14.50
N GLU A 128 -12.29 -20.39 -14.04
CA GLU A 128 -12.61 -21.33 -12.96
C GLU A 128 -12.33 -20.77 -11.56
N ASP A 129 -11.61 -19.65 -11.45
CA ASP A 129 -11.32 -19.04 -10.14
C ASP A 129 -12.53 -18.25 -9.63
N ARG A 130 -13.08 -18.72 -8.54
CA ARG A 130 -14.25 -18.14 -7.87
C ARG A 130 -13.94 -17.62 -6.47
N PHE A 131 -12.67 -17.63 -6.06
CA PHE A 131 -12.20 -17.29 -4.72
C PHE A 131 -11.74 -15.83 -4.66
N PHE A 132 -12.68 -14.91 -4.76
CA PHE A 132 -12.39 -13.48 -4.65
C PHE A 132 -12.29 -13.03 -3.19
N LYS A 133 -11.29 -12.20 -2.91
CA LYS A 133 -11.15 -11.51 -1.63
C LYS A 133 -12.27 -10.46 -1.50
N PRO A 134 -13.09 -10.48 -0.46
CA PRO A 134 -14.21 -9.53 -0.33
C PRO A 134 -13.70 -8.10 -0.10
N ALA A 135 -14.49 -7.10 -0.50
CA ALA A 135 -14.16 -5.69 -0.35
C ALA A 135 -13.77 -5.29 1.09
N PRO A 136 -14.46 -5.75 2.16
CA PRO A 136 -14.04 -5.46 3.52
C PRO A 136 -12.62 -5.92 3.86
N MET A 137 -12.20 -7.08 3.35
CA MET A 137 -10.83 -7.57 3.52
C MET A 137 -9.84 -6.66 2.80
N LEU A 138 -10.13 -6.29 1.55
CA LEU A 138 -9.23 -5.49 0.72
C LEU A 138 -9.10 -4.05 1.25
N ILE A 139 -10.18 -3.45 1.75
CA ILE A 139 -10.15 -2.15 2.43
C ILE A 139 -9.23 -2.21 3.65
N LYS A 140 -9.39 -3.22 4.52
CA LYS A 140 -8.52 -3.40 5.68
C LYS A 140 -7.06 -3.64 5.28
N LYS A 141 -6.79 -4.30 4.14
CA LYS A 141 -5.43 -4.49 3.61
C LYS A 141 -4.83 -3.20 3.05
N LEU A 142 -5.62 -2.36 2.40
CA LEU A 142 -5.20 -1.01 1.98
C LEU A 142 -4.80 -0.16 3.20
N VAL A 143 -5.67 -0.10 4.20
CA VAL A 143 -5.37 0.60 5.46
C VAL A 143 -4.12 0.04 6.15
N GLU A 144 -3.95 -1.29 6.14
CA GLU A 144 -2.78 -1.95 6.69
C GLU A 144 -1.50 -1.52 5.98
N CYS A 145 -1.48 -1.48 4.64
CA CYS A 145 -0.33 -0.99 3.85
C CYS A 145 0.03 0.45 4.26
N VAL A 146 -0.94 1.36 4.21
CA VAL A 146 -0.71 2.79 4.50
C VAL A 146 -0.24 3.00 5.93
N SER A 147 -0.84 2.32 6.92
CA SER A 147 -0.44 2.41 8.33
C SER A 147 0.99 1.95 8.60
N LYS A 148 1.56 1.15 7.69
CA LYS A 148 2.94 0.65 7.71
C LYS A 148 3.87 1.42 6.76
N GLY A 149 3.39 2.52 6.16
CA GLY A 149 4.16 3.38 5.25
C GLY A 149 4.33 2.83 3.85
N GLY A 150 3.42 1.96 3.39
CA GLY A 150 3.43 1.39 2.06
C GLY A 150 2.21 1.70 1.22
N ASN A 151 2.22 1.22 -0.01
CA ASN A 151 1.15 1.33 -0.99
C ASN A 151 0.57 -0.06 -1.29
N LEU A 152 -0.59 -0.09 -1.93
CA LEU A 152 -1.22 -1.31 -2.42
C LEU A 152 -1.47 -1.21 -3.92
N LEU A 153 -0.90 -2.14 -4.68
CA LEU A 153 -1.24 -2.42 -6.07
C LEU A 153 -2.22 -3.61 -6.10
N LEU A 154 -3.51 -3.32 -6.34
CA LEU A 154 -4.55 -4.33 -6.41
C LEU A 154 -4.77 -4.79 -7.85
N ASN A 155 -4.40 -6.03 -8.14
CA ASN A 155 -4.49 -6.60 -9.47
C ASN A 155 -5.90 -7.12 -9.81
N VAL A 156 -6.32 -6.88 -11.04
CA VAL A 156 -7.47 -7.51 -11.71
C VAL A 156 -6.99 -8.27 -12.93
N GLY A 157 -7.64 -9.38 -13.27
CA GLY A 157 -7.34 -10.20 -14.47
C GLY A 157 -8.39 -10.01 -15.56
N PRO A 158 -8.22 -9.06 -16.52
CA PRO A 158 -9.14 -8.90 -17.63
C PRO A 158 -9.21 -10.14 -18.53
N ASP A 159 -10.38 -10.39 -19.10
CA ASP A 159 -10.56 -11.45 -20.11
C ASP A 159 -9.82 -11.15 -21.43
N ALA A 160 -9.86 -12.07 -22.38
CA ALA A 160 -9.20 -11.91 -23.68
C ALA A 160 -9.76 -10.74 -24.54
N LYS A 161 -10.89 -10.15 -24.15
CA LYS A 161 -11.48 -8.97 -24.80
C LYS A 161 -11.21 -7.69 -24.04
N GLY A 162 -10.48 -7.76 -22.92
CA GLY A 162 -10.17 -6.64 -22.04
C GLY A 162 -11.28 -6.30 -21.02
N ASN A 163 -12.30 -7.15 -20.87
CA ASN A 163 -13.36 -6.92 -19.90
C ASN A 163 -12.87 -7.33 -18.50
N ILE A 164 -13.08 -6.48 -17.52
CA ILE A 164 -12.85 -6.81 -16.11
C ILE A 164 -13.99 -7.72 -15.63
N PRO A 165 -13.71 -8.83 -14.94
CA PRO A 165 -14.74 -9.74 -14.43
C PRO A 165 -15.78 -9.01 -13.56
N PRO A 166 -17.08 -9.38 -13.68
CA PRO A 166 -18.15 -8.73 -12.92
C PRO A 166 -17.92 -8.72 -11.41
N GLN A 167 -17.37 -9.79 -10.84
CA GLN A 167 -17.04 -9.91 -9.42
C GLN A 167 -15.99 -8.84 -9.02
N SER A 168 -14.99 -8.63 -9.86
CA SER A 168 -13.97 -7.59 -9.61
C SER A 168 -14.58 -6.19 -9.69
N LEU A 169 -15.50 -5.93 -10.63
CA LEU A 169 -16.18 -4.64 -10.74
C LEU A 169 -17.06 -4.34 -9.52
N GLU A 170 -17.80 -5.34 -9.01
CA GLU A 170 -18.60 -5.20 -7.79
C GLU A 170 -17.73 -4.85 -6.58
N ILE A 171 -16.65 -5.62 -6.35
CA ILE A 171 -15.70 -5.39 -5.25
C ILE A 171 -15.03 -4.02 -5.37
N LEU A 172 -14.59 -3.62 -6.57
CA LEU A 172 -14.02 -2.29 -6.82
C LEU A 172 -15.03 -1.18 -6.58
N GLY A 173 -16.30 -1.41 -6.89
CA GLY A 173 -17.39 -0.48 -6.61
C GLY A 173 -17.57 -0.23 -5.12
N GLU A 174 -17.55 -1.28 -4.29
CA GLU A 174 -17.61 -1.17 -2.83
C GLU A 174 -16.39 -0.45 -2.26
N ILE A 175 -15.16 -0.82 -2.70
CA ILE A 175 -13.94 -0.13 -2.30
C ILE A 175 -14.00 1.35 -2.70
N GLY A 176 -14.44 1.66 -3.92
CA GLY A 176 -14.60 3.02 -4.41
C GLY A 176 -15.59 3.84 -3.59
N ALA A 177 -16.72 3.25 -3.18
CA ALA A 177 -17.71 3.88 -2.32
C ALA A 177 -17.14 4.20 -0.92
N TRP A 178 -16.35 3.29 -0.34
CA TRP A 178 -15.64 3.53 0.92
C TRP A 178 -14.58 4.64 0.74
N MET A 179 -13.75 4.57 -0.29
CA MET A 179 -12.72 5.56 -0.61
C MET A 179 -13.29 6.97 -0.83
N LYS A 180 -14.47 7.08 -1.43
CA LYS A 180 -15.15 8.37 -1.63
C LYS A 180 -15.45 9.09 -0.30
N ARG A 181 -15.71 8.34 0.77
CA ARG A 181 -16.00 8.88 2.10
C ARG A 181 -14.75 9.05 2.97
N ASN A 182 -13.78 8.15 2.82
CA ASN A 182 -12.65 8.00 3.75
C ASN A 182 -11.27 8.21 3.10
N GLY A 183 -11.18 8.50 1.80
CA GLY A 183 -9.92 8.58 1.06
C GLY A 183 -8.91 9.59 1.61
N GLU A 184 -9.36 10.60 2.38
CA GLU A 184 -8.46 11.53 3.06
C GLU A 184 -7.53 10.82 4.06
N SER A 185 -8.00 9.71 4.68
CA SER A 185 -7.22 8.90 5.60
C SER A 185 -6.22 7.97 4.92
N ILE A 186 -6.22 7.93 3.58
CA ILE A 186 -5.38 7.07 2.74
C ILE A 186 -4.40 7.91 1.92
N TYR A 187 -4.92 8.83 1.08
CA TYR A 187 -4.10 9.59 0.14
C TYR A 187 -3.12 10.55 0.82
N GLY A 188 -1.82 10.28 0.62
CA GLY A 188 -0.73 11.04 1.19
C GLY A 188 -0.55 10.83 2.70
N CYS A 189 -1.17 9.79 3.24
CA CYS A 189 -0.94 9.34 4.61
C CYS A 189 0.21 8.33 4.68
N GLY A 190 0.70 8.11 5.89
CA GLY A 190 1.73 7.13 6.21
C GLY A 190 1.67 6.67 7.66
N LYS A 191 2.80 6.17 8.17
CA LYS A 191 2.94 5.71 9.55
C LYS A 191 2.58 6.81 10.55
N ALA A 192 1.78 6.48 11.55
CA ALA A 192 1.44 7.42 12.62
C ALA A 192 2.58 7.63 13.63
N GLY A 193 3.56 6.72 13.70
CA GLY A 193 4.59 6.71 14.73
C GLY A 193 4.06 6.34 16.12
N MET A 194 2.92 5.66 16.17
CA MET A 194 2.21 5.25 17.39
C MET A 194 2.05 3.72 17.39
N GLU A 195 1.86 3.16 18.58
CA GLU A 195 1.53 1.75 18.72
C GLU A 195 0.21 1.42 18.02
N LYS A 196 0.17 0.23 17.40
CA LYS A 196 -1.02 -0.26 16.74
C LYS A 196 -2.12 -0.54 17.77
N PRO A 197 -3.33 0.04 17.65
CA PRO A 197 -4.46 -0.34 18.50
C PRO A 197 -4.94 -1.76 18.16
N ASP A 198 -5.45 -2.48 19.18
CA ASP A 198 -5.95 -3.84 19.02
C ASP A 198 -7.10 -3.93 18.03
N ASN A 199 -7.98 -2.95 18.05
CA ASN A 199 -9.21 -2.90 17.27
C ASN A 199 -9.09 -2.18 15.90
N GLY A 200 -7.86 -1.93 15.41
CA GLY A 200 -7.73 -1.24 14.12
C GLY A 200 -6.31 -0.87 13.71
N ARG A 201 -6.20 0.29 13.08
CA ARG A 201 -4.95 0.90 12.60
C ARG A 201 -4.98 2.41 12.76
N ILE A 202 -3.81 3.05 12.65
CA ILE A 202 -3.69 4.51 12.64
C ILE A 202 -2.87 4.91 11.43
N THR A 203 -3.40 5.85 10.63
CA THR A 203 -2.65 6.55 9.59
C THR A 203 -2.47 8.01 9.97
N ARG A 204 -1.51 8.69 9.35
CA ARG A 204 -1.19 10.09 9.68
C ARG A 204 -0.90 10.91 8.44
N LYS A 205 -1.38 12.17 8.45
CA LYS A 205 -1.02 13.19 7.47
C LYS A 205 -0.84 14.53 8.17
N GLY A 206 0.42 14.96 8.30
CA GLY A 206 0.74 16.19 9.03
C GLY A 206 0.28 16.15 10.50
N ASN A 207 -0.59 17.09 10.89
CA ASN A 207 -1.17 17.15 12.23
C ASN A 207 -2.48 16.37 12.39
N LYS A 208 -2.90 15.59 11.39
CA LYS A 208 -4.08 14.74 11.45
C LYS A 208 -3.70 13.28 11.66
N LEU A 209 -4.37 12.64 12.62
CA LEU A 209 -4.37 11.20 12.85
C LEU A 209 -5.73 10.64 12.44
N TYR A 210 -5.71 9.50 11.75
CA TYR A 210 -6.93 8.79 11.36
C TYR A 210 -6.92 7.42 12.05
N TYR A 211 -7.82 7.25 13.02
CA TYR A 211 -8.04 5.97 13.69
C TYR A 211 -9.06 5.17 12.88
N HIS A 212 -8.61 4.13 12.25
CA HIS A 212 -9.41 3.14 11.53
C HIS A 212 -9.89 2.08 12.50
N LEU A 213 -11.18 2.08 12.79
CA LEU A 213 -11.82 1.17 13.74
C LEU A 213 -12.49 0.02 13.00
N PHE A 214 -11.97 -1.18 13.20
CA PHE A 214 -12.48 -2.41 12.59
C PHE A 214 -13.44 -3.17 13.50
N GLU A 215 -13.38 -2.86 14.79
CA GLU A 215 -14.19 -3.48 15.83
C GLU A 215 -14.61 -2.42 16.86
N SER A 216 -15.83 -2.56 17.39
CA SER A 216 -16.32 -1.72 18.47
C SER A 216 -15.68 -2.11 19.81
N SER A 217 -15.60 -1.16 20.73
CA SER A 217 -15.22 -1.42 22.12
C SER A 217 -16.47 -1.59 23.00
N VAL A 218 -16.31 -2.24 24.14
CA VAL A 218 -17.30 -2.17 25.20
C VAL A 218 -17.10 -0.86 25.95
N GLY A 219 -18.06 0.07 25.82
CA GLY A 219 -17.95 1.43 26.35
C GLY A 219 -17.09 2.36 25.49
N PRO A 220 -16.55 3.45 26.08
CA PRO A 220 -15.76 4.43 25.33
C PRO A 220 -14.53 3.81 24.67
N MET A 221 -14.25 4.21 23.43
CA MET A 221 -13.14 3.71 22.62
C MET A 221 -11.79 4.25 23.11
N PRO A 222 -10.84 3.41 23.53
CA PRO A 222 -9.51 3.88 23.90
C PRO A 222 -8.70 4.30 22.66
N LEU A 223 -8.14 5.50 22.68
CA LEU A 223 -7.25 6.05 21.66
C LEU A 223 -5.82 6.03 22.21
N MET A 224 -5.15 4.88 22.09
CA MET A 224 -3.84 4.64 22.65
C MET A 224 -2.79 5.61 22.08
N GLY A 225 -1.84 6.04 22.92
CA GLY A 225 -0.73 6.91 22.55
C GLY A 225 -1.10 8.37 22.27
N LEU A 226 -2.35 8.76 22.47
CA LEU A 226 -2.85 10.11 22.26
C LEU A 226 -2.79 10.91 23.57
N GLN A 227 -2.30 12.15 23.51
CA GLN A 227 -2.30 13.08 24.65
C GLN A 227 -3.48 14.05 24.51
N ARG A 228 -4.36 14.09 25.51
CA ARG A 228 -5.61 14.86 25.49
C ARG A 228 -5.38 16.36 25.20
N GLU A 229 -4.39 16.93 25.80
CA GLU A 229 -4.03 18.36 25.67
C GLU A 229 -3.55 18.73 24.26
N LYS A 230 -3.08 17.75 23.49
CA LYS A 230 -2.67 17.92 22.10
C LYS A 230 -3.83 17.84 21.11
N VAL A 231 -5.00 17.38 21.52
CA VAL A 231 -6.16 17.28 20.62
C VAL A 231 -6.86 18.63 20.52
N SER A 232 -7.06 19.07 19.28
CA SER A 232 -7.92 20.24 18.98
C SER A 232 -9.32 19.83 18.58
N ARG A 233 -9.47 18.70 17.86
CA ARG A 233 -10.75 18.22 17.32
C ARG A 233 -10.77 16.71 17.15
N ALA A 234 -11.96 16.10 17.34
CA ALA A 234 -12.24 14.72 17.00
C ALA A 234 -13.58 14.62 16.27
N ARG A 235 -13.64 13.89 15.15
CA ARG A 235 -14.87 13.70 14.35
C ARG A 235 -14.86 12.39 13.59
N TYR A 236 -16.04 11.92 13.20
CA TYR A 236 -16.15 10.89 12.16
C TYR A 236 -15.76 11.49 10.79
N LEU A 237 -14.80 10.89 10.09
CA LEU A 237 -14.33 11.40 8.81
C LEU A 237 -15.44 11.41 7.74
N ALA A 238 -16.19 10.30 7.64
CA ALA A 238 -17.20 10.10 6.60
C ALA A 238 -18.40 11.08 6.69
N THR A 239 -18.76 11.53 7.90
CA THR A 239 -19.96 12.36 8.14
C THR A 239 -19.62 13.77 8.62
N GLY A 240 -18.42 13.98 9.14
CA GLY A 240 -18.01 15.21 9.80
C GLY A 240 -18.61 15.42 11.19
N ALA A 241 -19.43 14.47 11.70
CA ALA A 241 -20.03 14.58 13.01
C ALA A 241 -18.96 14.56 14.11
N GLU A 242 -19.07 15.49 15.07
CA GLU A 242 -18.12 15.61 16.18
C GLU A 242 -18.21 14.39 17.11
N VAL A 243 -17.05 13.98 17.58
CA VAL A 243 -16.90 12.90 18.57
C VAL A 243 -16.38 13.52 19.87
N SER A 244 -17.14 13.34 20.94
CA SER A 244 -16.70 13.81 22.27
C SER A 244 -15.60 12.89 22.80
N LEU A 245 -14.56 13.50 23.35
CA LEU A 245 -13.56 12.75 24.10
C LEU A 245 -14.05 12.65 25.54
N ALA A 246 -14.22 11.41 26.02
CA ALA A 246 -14.81 11.13 27.32
C ALA A 246 -14.04 11.81 28.47
N GLY A 247 -14.79 12.31 29.44
CA GLY A 247 -14.30 12.93 30.68
C GLY A 247 -14.94 12.33 31.93
N ASP A 248 -15.35 11.06 31.82
CA ASP A 248 -16.05 10.29 32.84
C ASP A 248 -15.09 9.48 33.74
N TRP A 249 -15.64 8.46 34.40
CA TRP A 249 -14.91 7.56 35.27
C TRP A 249 -13.73 6.84 34.56
N THR A 250 -13.80 6.64 33.25
CA THR A 250 -12.71 6.01 32.47
C THR A 250 -11.45 6.89 32.51
N SER A 251 -11.61 8.19 32.25
CA SER A 251 -10.49 9.16 32.32
C SER A 251 -9.94 9.30 33.73
N ALA A 252 -10.78 9.16 34.77
CA ALA A 252 -10.33 9.19 36.15
C ALA A 252 -9.49 7.97 36.54
N ASN A 253 -9.82 6.79 36.03
CA ASN A 253 -9.11 5.54 36.33
C ASN A 253 -7.93 5.28 35.39
N TYR A 254 -7.94 5.86 34.19
CA TYR A 254 -6.91 5.71 33.16
C TYR A 254 -6.47 7.08 32.63
N PRO A 255 -5.77 7.89 33.44
CA PRO A 255 -5.45 9.29 33.10
C PRO A 255 -4.54 9.44 31.88
N ASP A 256 -3.75 8.40 31.56
CA ASP A 256 -2.83 8.38 30.40
C ASP A 256 -3.50 7.93 29.09
N VAL A 257 -4.80 7.59 29.13
CA VAL A 257 -5.55 7.13 27.95
C VAL A 257 -6.64 8.12 27.59
N VAL A 258 -6.69 8.52 26.34
CA VAL A 258 -7.81 9.30 25.80
C VAL A 258 -8.89 8.35 25.33
N PHE A 259 -10.12 8.59 25.75
CA PHE A 259 -11.27 7.80 25.32
C PHE A 259 -12.19 8.62 24.42
N ALA A 260 -12.65 8.04 23.31
CA ALA A 260 -13.68 8.61 22.45
C ALA A 260 -15.04 8.00 22.77
N ASN A 261 -16.06 8.85 22.95
CA ASN A 261 -17.43 8.39 23.11
C ASN A 261 -18.08 8.30 21.72
N LEU A 262 -18.27 7.08 21.24
CA LEU A 262 -18.85 6.80 19.94
C LEU A 262 -20.39 6.78 19.93
N GLY A 263 -21.02 7.06 21.06
CA GLY A 263 -22.46 7.02 21.24
C GLY A 263 -22.96 5.70 21.84
N PRO A 264 -24.27 5.53 21.97
CA PRO A 264 -24.88 4.37 22.63
C PRO A 264 -25.01 3.14 21.72
N ASP A 265 -24.79 3.29 20.39
CA ASP A 265 -24.91 2.18 19.46
C ASP A 265 -23.71 1.23 19.62
N PRO A 266 -23.92 -0.07 19.88
CA PRO A 266 -22.84 -1.04 19.99
C PRO A 266 -22.20 -1.38 18.62
N VAL A 267 -22.83 -0.93 17.51
CA VAL A 267 -22.34 -1.16 16.15
C VAL A 267 -21.66 0.08 15.63
N LEU A 268 -20.48 -0.07 15.04
CA LEU A 268 -19.78 1.03 14.38
C LEU A 268 -20.59 1.57 13.19
N PRO A 269 -20.61 2.90 12.93
CA PRO A 269 -21.34 3.52 11.82
C PRO A 269 -20.99 2.94 10.43
N ASP A 270 -19.75 2.52 10.23
CA ASP A 270 -19.33 1.71 9.09
C ASP A 270 -18.74 0.39 9.64
N PRO A 271 -19.42 -0.76 9.43
CA PRO A 271 -18.98 -2.04 9.99
C PRO A 271 -17.70 -2.58 9.34
N VAL A 272 -17.28 -2.02 8.20
CA VAL A 272 -16.03 -2.40 7.53
C VAL A 272 -14.85 -1.66 8.15
N ASP A 273 -14.97 -0.33 8.25
CA ASP A 273 -13.94 0.55 8.80
C ASP A 273 -14.55 1.93 9.10
N THR A 274 -14.77 2.20 10.37
CA THR A 274 -15.17 3.52 10.85
C THR A 274 -13.94 4.37 11.12
N VAL A 275 -13.81 5.50 10.42
CA VAL A 275 -12.63 6.37 10.55
C VAL A 275 -12.92 7.57 11.43
N LEU A 276 -12.13 7.71 12.52
CA LEU A 276 -12.08 8.92 13.34
C LEU A 276 -10.91 9.80 12.90
N GLU A 277 -11.19 11.02 12.51
CA GLU A 277 -10.16 12.06 12.32
C GLU A 277 -9.90 12.76 13.67
N ILE A 278 -8.66 12.74 14.08
CA ILE A 278 -8.17 13.50 15.25
C ILE A 278 -7.22 14.57 14.74
N THR A 279 -7.59 15.83 14.91
CA THR A 279 -6.71 16.96 14.59
C THR A 279 -5.91 17.34 15.84
N LEU A 280 -4.60 17.41 15.70
CA LEU A 280 -3.69 17.84 16.78
C LEU A 280 -3.50 19.35 16.72
N LYS A 281 -3.23 19.97 17.88
CA LYS A 281 -2.75 21.35 17.98
C LYS A 281 -1.37 21.46 17.34
N GLU A 282 -1.08 22.61 16.74
CA GLU A 282 0.26 22.95 16.24
C GLU A 282 1.25 23.17 17.36
#